data_252f230b976b50dfa833b5639cde838c
#
_entry.id   252f230b976b50dfa833b5639cde838c
#
_cell.length_a   1.000
_cell.length_b   1.000
_cell.length_c   1.000
_cell.angle_alpha   90.00
_cell.angle_beta   90.00
_cell.angle_gamma   90.00
#
_symmetry.space_group_name_H-M   'P 1'
#
loop_
_entity.id
_entity.type
_entity.pdbx_description
1 polymer ?
#
loop_
_entity_poly.entity_id
_entity_poly.type
_entity_poly.pdbx_seq_one_letter_code
_entity_poly.pdbx_strand_id
1 'polypeptide(L)'
;MIDRLAKFNELVPSSLPFVEGRLEGHKERKNYTIIGRGVAEDTKQLIKIQSLHGYNLGAVSAMPKNGSGLHSHTTAEVFVIYSGKWRFYWGADGKQETILEAGDIISMPTNMFRAFENVGDKESLMFVVLGGDDPGIITVSYTHLTLPTNREV
;
A
#
# COMPACT_ATOMS: atom_id res chain seq x y z
N MET A 1 22.49 0.98 -17.24
CA MET A 1 21.47 2.01 -16.98
C MET A 1 20.06 1.54 -17.24
N ILE A 2 19.85 0.67 -18.23
CA ILE A 2 18.48 0.20 -18.56
C ILE A 2 17.85 -0.60 -17.40
N ASP A 3 18.65 -1.28 -16.62
CA ASP A 3 18.19 -2.03 -15.44
C ASP A 3 17.87 -1.14 -14.24
N ARG A 4 18.05 0.16 -14.38
CA ARG A 4 17.74 1.17 -13.36
C ARG A 4 16.59 2.10 -13.78
N LEU A 5 15.84 1.69 -14.79
CA LEU A 5 14.71 2.46 -15.31
C LEU A 5 13.41 1.70 -15.08
N ALA A 6 12.38 2.42 -14.72
CA ALA A 6 11.04 1.89 -14.62
C ALA A 6 10.08 2.85 -15.33
N LYS A 7 9.45 2.37 -16.40
CA LYS A 7 8.36 3.10 -17.05
C LYS A 7 7.06 2.56 -16.48
N PHE A 8 6.26 3.41 -15.90
CA PHE A 8 5.09 2.97 -15.14
C PHE A 8 4.15 2.09 -15.95
N ASN A 9 3.93 2.43 -17.23
CA ASN A 9 3.03 1.67 -18.09
C ASN A 9 3.58 0.29 -18.49
N GLU A 10 4.83 -0.01 -18.17
CA GLU A 10 5.44 -1.32 -18.40
C GLU A 10 5.49 -2.17 -17.14
N LEU A 11 5.09 -1.62 -15.99
CA LEU A 11 5.09 -2.37 -14.73
C LEU A 11 3.92 -3.35 -14.69
N VAL A 12 4.18 -4.52 -14.10
CA VAL A 12 3.16 -5.56 -13.93
C VAL A 12 2.77 -5.59 -12.46
N PRO A 13 1.55 -5.14 -12.12
CA PRO A 13 1.14 -5.10 -10.72
C PRO A 13 0.71 -6.47 -10.21
N SER A 14 0.74 -6.62 -8.89
CA SER A 14 0.01 -7.67 -8.21
C SER A 14 -1.36 -7.12 -7.78
N SER A 15 -2.44 -7.81 -8.14
CA SER A 15 -3.79 -7.42 -7.70
C SER A 15 -4.19 -8.10 -6.39
N LEU A 16 -3.42 -9.09 -5.92
CA LEU A 16 -3.65 -9.78 -4.65
C LEU A 16 -2.37 -9.82 -3.82
N PRO A 17 -1.79 -8.64 -3.48
CA PRO A 17 -0.53 -8.61 -2.74
C PRO A 17 -0.70 -9.08 -1.29
N PHE A 18 -1.92 -9.03 -0.76
CA PHE A 18 -2.27 -9.40 0.60
C PHE A 18 -3.57 -10.19 0.62
N VAL A 19 -3.75 -11.00 1.67
CA VAL A 19 -4.98 -11.79 1.87
C VAL A 19 -6.22 -10.90 1.89
N GLU A 20 -6.14 -9.71 2.47
CA GLU A 20 -7.25 -8.76 2.52
C GLU A 20 -7.76 -8.36 1.13
N GLY A 21 -6.94 -8.51 0.08
CA GLY A 21 -7.35 -8.22 -1.29
C GLY A 21 -8.52 -9.07 -1.78
N ARG A 22 -8.92 -10.09 -1.01
CA ARG A 22 -10.08 -10.92 -1.31
C ARG A 22 -11.37 -10.36 -0.71
N LEU A 23 -11.28 -9.30 0.09
CA LEU A 23 -12.42 -8.72 0.79
C LEU A 23 -12.98 -7.54 0.01
N GLU A 24 -14.29 -7.29 0.19
CA GLU A 24 -14.94 -6.12 -0.39
C GLU A 24 -14.26 -4.85 0.11
N GLY A 25 -14.08 -3.88 -0.78
CA GLY A 25 -13.33 -2.64 -0.47
C GLY A 25 -11.82 -2.80 -0.58
N HIS A 26 -11.30 -3.98 -0.88
CA HIS A 26 -9.87 -4.24 -1.01
C HIS A 26 -9.49 -4.97 -2.30
N LYS A 27 -10.48 -5.43 -3.06
CA LYS A 27 -10.28 -6.25 -4.25
C LYS A 27 -9.67 -5.50 -5.41
N GLU A 28 -10.07 -4.26 -5.59
CA GLU A 28 -9.68 -3.46 -6.75
C GLU A 28 -8.51 -2.54 -6.40
N ARG A 29 -7.49 -3.14 -5.84
CA ARG A 29 -6.22 -2.50 -5.49
C ARG A 29 -5.09 -3.25 -6.18
N LYS A 30 -4.16 -2.50 -6.75
CA LYS A 30 -2.96 -3.04 -7.41
C LYS A 30 -1.73 -2.52 -6.69
N ASN A 31 -0.78 -3.40 -6.43
CA ASN A 31 0.52 -3.02 -5.87
C ASN A 31 1.61 -3.22 -6.91
N TYR A 32 2.49 -2.24 -7.01
CA TYR A 32 3.63 -2.26 -7.92
C TYR A 32 4.91 -2.30 -7.10
N THR A 33 5.81 -3.24 -7.39
CA THR A 33 7.15 -3.28 -6.80
C THR A 33 8.13 -2.67 -7.79
N ILE A 34 8.74 -1.57 -7.43
CA ILE A 34 9.63 -0.82 -8.33
C ILE A 34 11.08 -1.03 -7.91
N ILE A 35 11.41 -0.66 -6.67
CA ILE A 35 12.73 -0.88 -6.07
C ILE A 35 12.51 -1.72 -4.82
N GLY A 36 13.13 -2.90 -4.76
CA GLY A 36 12.95 -3.82 -3.66
C GLY A 36 11.61 -4.55 -3.71
N ARG A 37 11.50 -5.60 -2.92
CA ARG A 37 10.32 -6.48 -2.97
C ARG A 37 9.11 -5.97 -2.18
N GLY A 38 9.29 -4.98 -1.32
CA GLY A 38 8.21 -4.53 -0.45
C GLY A 38 7.77 -5.61 0.54
N VAL A 39 6.60 -5.43 1.13
CA VAL A 39 6.03 -6.35 2.13
C VAL A 39 4.88 -7.19 1.57
N ALA A 40 4.70 -7.23 0.25
CA ALA A 40 3.63 -7.99 -0.37
C ALA A 40 3.79 -9.49 -0.13
N GLU A 41 2.68 -10.19 0.03
CA GLU A 41 2.67 -11.65 0.25
C GLU A 41 2.86 -12.43 -1.05
N ASP A 42 2.77 -11.77 -2.20
CA ASP A 42 2.92 -12.39 -3.50
C ASP A 42 4.41 -12.60 -3.83
N THR A 43 4.87 -13.84 -3.66
CA THR A 43 6.27 -14.20 -3.90
C THR A 43 6.64 -14.24 -5.37
N LYS A 44 5.67 -14.17 -6.28
CA LYS A 44 5.89 -14.17 -7.73
C LYS A 44 5.93 -12.78 -8.33
N GLN A 45 5.83 -11.76 -7.50
CA GLN A 45 5.83 -10.37 -7.94
C GLN A 45 7.19 -10.01 -8.55
N LEU A 46 7.15 -9.35 -9.70
CA LEU A 46 8.35 -8.91 -10.39
C LEU A 46 8.85 -7.59 -9.80
N ILE A 47 10.16 -7.54 -9.49
CA ILE A 47 10.83 -6.33 -9.02
C ILE A 47 11.56 -5.71 -10.20
N LYS A 48 11.20 -4.47 -10.56
CA LYS A 48 11.74 -3.83 -11.76
C LYS A 48 13.21 -3.42 -11.61
N ILE A 49 13.55 -2.80 -10.50
CA ILE A 49 14.92 -2.36 -10.21
C ILE A 49 15.43 -3.16 -9.02
N GLN A 50 16.37 -4.08 -9.28
CA GLN A 50 16.76 -5.07 -8.29
C GLN A 50 17.95 -4.64 -7.42
N SER A 51 18.70 -3.62 -7.83
CA SER A 51 19.83 -3.15 -7.02
C SER A 51 19.34 -2.54 -5.71
N LEU A 52 20.14 -2.75 -4.64
CA LEU A 52 19.82 -2.24 -3.32
C LEU A 52 20.00 -0.72 -3.26
N HIS A 53 19.07 -0.04 -2.61
CA HIS A 53 19.05 1.43 -2.53
C HIS A 53 19.00 1.96 -1.10
N GLY A 54 18.90 1.08 -0.09
CA GLY A 54 18.66 1.51 1.29
C GLY A 54 17.20 1.84 1.57
N TYR A 55 16.31 1.60 0.62
CA TYR A 55 14.87 1.77 0.77
C TYR A 55 14.15 0.93 -0.30
N ASN A 56 12.86 0.73 -0.08
CA ASN A 56 11.96 0.13 -1.06
C ASN A 56 11.06 1.23 -1.64
N LEU A 57 10.82 1.18 -2.94
CA LEU A 57 9.87 2.07 -3.60
C LEU A 57 8.83 1.23 -4.32
N GLY A 58 7.58 1.47 -4.01
CA GLY A 58 6.46 0.84 -4.68
C GLY A 58 5.42 1.87 -5.08
N ALA A 59 4.32 1.39 -5.59
CA ALA A 59 3.15 2.21 -5.87
C ALA A 59 1.89 1.40 -5.60
N VAL A 60 0.82 2.12 -5.30
CA VAL A 60 -0.51 1.54 -5.10
C VAL A 60 -1.48 2.29 -5.98
N SER A 61 -2.26 1.56 -6.77
CA SER A 61 -3.44 2.13 -7.40
C SER A 61 -4.68 1.43 -6.84
N ALA A 62 -5.79 2.15 -6.79
CA ALA A 62 -7.05 1.59 -6.34
C ALA A 62 -8.21 2.28 -7.03
N MET A 63 -9.26 1.51 -7.29
CA MET A 63 -10.54 2.03 -7.72
C MET A 63 -11.22 2.75 -6.56
N PRO A 64 -12.22 3.62 -6.83
CA PRO A 64 -12.97 4.27 -5.75
C PRO A 64 -13.50 3.27 -4.73
N LYS A 65 -13.46 3.66 -3.44
CA LYS A 65 -13.90 2.87 -2.28
C LYS A 65 -13.02 1.66 -1.97
N ASN A 66 -11.87 1.55 -2.61
CA ASN A 66 -10.91 0.48 -2.35
C ASN A 66 -9.65 1.02 -1.69
N GLY A 67 -8.98 0.18 -0.92
CA GLY A 67 -7.76 0.53 -0.20
C GLY A 67 -7.27 -0.59 0.68
N SER A 68 -6.66 -0.25 1.79
CA SER A 68 -6.14 -1.21 2.75
C SER A 68 -6.99 -1.25 4.02
N GLY A 69 -6.89 -2.33 4.79
CA GLY A 69 -7.31 -2.35 6.19
C GLY A 69 -6.21 -1.79 7.09
N LEU A 70 -6.51 -1.66 8.37
CA LEU A 70 -5.52 -1.21 9.36
C LEU A 70 -4.37 -2.22 9.45
N HIS A 71 -3.16 -1.71 9.31
CA HIS A 71 -1.94 -2.49 9.41
C HIS A 71 -0.80 -1.61 9.92
N SER A 72 0.27 -2.22 10.37
CA SER A 72 1.46 -1.49 10.82
C SER A 72 2.71 -2.11 10.20
N HIS A 73 3.76 -1.31 10.14
CA HIS A 73 5.06 -1.73 9.63
C HIS A 73 6.14 -1.50 10.70
N THR A 74 7.16 -2.35 10.70
CA THR A 74 8.33 -2.16 11.55
C THR A 74 9.31 -1.16 10.95
N THR A 75 9.09 -0.73 9.70
CA THR A 75 9.91 0.25 9.00
C THR A 75 9.12 1.56 8.81
N ALA A 76 9.84 2.66 8.60
CA ALA A 76 9.22 3.93 8.26
C ALA A 76 8.56 3.83 6.88
N GLU A 77 7.43 4.51 6.71
CA GLU A 77 6.69 4.50 5.45
C GLU A 77 6.24 5.91 5.09
N VAL A 78 6.44 6.28 3.83
CA VAL A 78 6.01 7.58 3.31
C VAL A 78 5.15 7.33 2.07
N PHE A 79 3.99 7.99 2.03
CA PHE A 79 3.12 7.98 0.87
C PHE A 79 3.20 9.34 0.16
N VAL A 80 3.33 9.29 -1.15
CA VAL A 80 3.34 10.47 -2.02
C VAL A 80 2.15 10.34 -2.96
N ILE A 81 1.18 11.22 -2.85
CA ILE A 81 -0.03 11.16 -3.66
C ILE A 81 0.29 11.66 -5.05
N TYR A 82 0.10 10.82 -6.06
CA TYR A 82 0.28 11.19 -7.45
C TYR A 82 -1.02 11.71 -8.07
N SER A 83 -2.14 11.03 -7.81
CA SER A 83 -3.43 11.41 -8.38
C SER A 83 -4.57 11.06 -7.42
N GLY A 84 -5.69 11.75 -7.60
CA GLY A 84 -6.93 11.45 -6.91
C GLY A 84 -7.01 12.03 -5.51
N LYS A 85 -7.93 11.47 -4.76
CA LYS A 85 -8.24 11.91 -3.40
C LYS A 85 -8.24 10.67 -2.51
N TRP A 86 -7.41 10.71 -1.47
CA TRP A 86 -7.19 9.57 -0.61
C TRP A 86 -7.47 9.93 0.84
N ARG A 87 -8.22 9.08 1.53
CA ARG A 87 -8.39 9.16 2.98
C ARG A 87 -7.32 8.28 3.63
N PHE A 88 -6.56 8.86 4.53
CA PHE A 88 -5.66 8.13 5.42
C PHE A 88 -6.25 8.16 6.82
N TYR A 89 -6.26 7.02 7.48
CA TYR A 89 -6.72 6.92 8.85
C TYR A 89 -5.75 6.07 9.66
N TRP A 90 -5.62 6.37 10.93
CA TRP A 90 -4.61 5.75 11.78
C TRP A 90 -5.03 5.66 13.22
N GLY A 91 -4.16 4.99 14.04
CA GLY A 91 -4.39 4.72 15.43
C GLY A 91 -4.90 3.31 15.63
N ALA A 92 -4.97 2.86 16.89
CA ALA A 92 -5.36 1.50 17.21
C ALA A 92 -6.77 1.17 16.72
N ASP A 93 -7.65 2.15 16.72
CA ASP A 93 -9.05 2.02 16.29
C ASP A 93 -9.35 2.69 14.93
N GLY A 94 -8.35 3.34 14.32
CA GLY A 94 -8.50 4.01 13.04
C GLY A 94 -9.39 5.23 13.05
N LYS A 95 -9.56 5.88 14.18
CA LYS A 95 -10.50 7.02 14.32
C LYS A 95 -9.94 8.36 13.89
N GLN A 96 -8.62 8.49 13.80
CA GLN A 96 -8.00 9.71 13.31
C GLN A 96 -7.83 9.62 11.82
N GLU A 97 -8.12 10.68 11.09
CA GLU A 97 -8.06 10.65 9.63
C GLU A 97 -7.76 12.00 9.02
N THR A 98 -7.33 11.96 7.76
CA THR A 98 -7.14 13.13 6.91
C THR A 98 -7.40 12.76 5.45
N ILE A 99 -7.69 13.75 4.63
CA ILE A 99 -7.84 13.59 3.18
C ILE A 99 -6.65 14.27 2.50
N LEU A 100 -6.01 13.55 1.59
CA LEU A 100 -4.87 14.04 0.83
C LEU A 100 -5.17 14.01 -0.66
N GLU A 101 -4.56 14.94 -1.38
CA GLU A 101 -4.71 15.08 -2.83
C GLU A 101 -3.35 15.08 -3.51
N ALA A 102 -3.34 15.13 -4.84
CA ALA A 102 -2.12 15.06 -5.65
C ALA A 102 -1.06 16.07 -5.17
N GLY A 103 0.15 15.59 -4.94
CA GLY A 103 1.27 16.37 -4.42
C GLY A 103 1.42 16.33 -2.91
N ASP A 104 0.41 15.88 -2.18
CA ASP A 104 0.50 15.77 -0.73
C ASP A 104 1.32 14.55 -0.31
N ILE A 105 1.93 14.65 0.86
CA ILE A 105 2.81 13.61 1.39
C ILE A 105 2.40 13.35 2.84
N ILE A 106 2.40 12.08 3.23
CA ILE A 106 2.21 11.70 4.63
C ILE A 106 3.29 10.70 5.02
N SER A 107 3.89 10.94 6.19
CA SER A 107 4.89 10.05 6.78
C SER A 107 4.25 9.31 7.95
N MET A 108 4.28 7.98 7.86
CA MET A 108 3.73 7.11 8.90
C MET A 108 4.84 6.57 9.77
N PRO A 109 4.77 6.80 11.09
CA PRO A 109 5.78 6.25 11.99
C PRO A 109 5.71 4.72 12.04
N THR A 110 6.82 4.12 12.46
CA THR A 110 6.87 2.67 12.67
C THR A 110 5.86 2.25 13.73
N ASN A 111 5.32 1.06 13.57
CA ASN A 111 4.45 0.38 14.54
C ASN A 111 3.11 1.06 14.82
N MET A 112 2.77 2.12 14.10
CA MET A 112 1.44 2.73 14.20
C MET A 112 0.50 2.11 13.16
N PHE A 113 -0.67 1.68 13.59
CA PHE A 113 -1.68 1.19 12.64
C PHE A 113 -2.15 2.31 11.73
N ARG A 114 -2.18 2.04 10.43
CA ARG A 114 -2.63 2.97 9.40
C ARG A 114 -3.39 2.23 8.31
N ALA A 115 -4.18 2.98 7.60
CA ALA A 115 -4.92 2.48 6.43
C ALA A 115 -5.19 3.63 5.47
N PHE A 116 -5.57 3.27 4.25
CA PHE A 116 -5.90 4.25 3.22
C PHE A 116 -7.08 3.75 2.39
N GLU A 117 -7.77 4.70 1.78
CA GLU A 117 -8.90 4.42 0.90
C GLU A 117 -8.97 5.48 -0.19
N ASN A 118 -9.18 5.06 -1.43
CA ASN A 118 -9.50 5.99 -2.51
C ASN A 118 -10.93 6.51 -2.31
N VAL A 119 -11.05 7.78 -1.96
CA VAL A 119 -12.35 8.43 -1.77
C VAL A 119 -12.71 9.36 -2.93
N GLY A 120 -11.95 9.29 -4.00
CA GLY A 120 -12.25 10.00 -5.25
C GLY A 120 -13.23 9.22 -6.11
N ASP A 121 -13.37 9.66 -7.36
CA ASP A 121 -14.32 9.11 -8.33
C ASP A 121 -13.64 8.34 -9.48
N LYS A 122 -12.32 8.19 -9.44
CA LYS A 122 -11.53 7.52 -10.48
C LYS A 122 -10.47 6.63 -9.85
N GLU A 123 -9.98 5.66 -10.62
CA GLU A 123 -8.76 4.95 -10.24
C GLU A 123 -7.65 5.97 -10.00
N SER A 124 -6.94 5.83 -8.90
CA SER A 124 -5.94 6.80 -8.47
C SER A 124 -4.68 6.10 -8.01
N LEU A 125 -3.58 6.84 -8.01
CA LEU A 125 -2.24 6.32 -7.79
C LEU A 125 -1.51 7.09 -6.71
N MET A 126 -0.73 6.38 -5.91
CA MET A 126 0.24 6.96 -4.99
C MET A 126 1.51 6.13 -4.98
N PHE A 127 2.63 6.77 -4.67
CA PHE A 127 3.91 6.09 -4.47
C PHE A 127 4.17 5.88 -2.99
N VAL A 128 4.88 4.79 -2.69
CA VAL A 128 5.12 4.36 -1.31
C VAL A 128 6.60 4.07 -1.13
N VAL A 129 7.22 4.68 -0.13
CA VAL A 129 8.61 4.43 0.23
C VAL A 129 8.63 3.74 1.58
N LEU A 130 9.32 2.59 1.66
CA LEU A 130 9.58 1.88 2.92
C LEU A 130 11.06 1.98 3.24
N GLY A 131 11.40 2.25 4.48
CA GLY A 131 12.79 2.38 4.91
C GLY A 131 13.52 1.04 4.86
N GLY A 132 14.83 1.12 4.52
CA GLY A 132 15.72 -0.04 4.50
C GLY A 132 15.57 -0.92 3.26
N ASP A 133 16.57 -1.75 3.01
CA ASP A 133 16.52 -2.76 1.93
C ASP A 133 15.62 -3.92 2.31
N ASP A 134 15.61 -4.31 3.58
CA ASP A 134 14.65 -5.25 4.13
C ASP A 134 13.38 -4.46 4.50
N PRO A 135 12.24 -4.80 3.91
CA PRO A 135 10.99 -4.06 4.17
C PRO A 135 10.41 -4.27 5.56
N GLY A 136 10.99 -5.19 6.35
CA GLY A 136 10.52 -5.47 7.71
C GLY A 136 9.26 -6.32 7.74
N ILE A 137 8.53 -6.21 8.83
CA ILE A 137 7.35 -7.02 9.13
C ILE A 137 6.10 -6.14 9.07
N ILE A 138 5.05 -6.67 8.44
CA ILE A 138 3.73 -6.07 8.43
C ILE A 138 2.81 -6.82 9.41
N THR A 139 2.03 -6.07 10.18
CA THR A 139 1.01 -6.63 11.06
C THR A 139 -0.35 -6.08 10.66
N VAL A 140 -1.31 -6.97 10.42
CA VAL A 140 -2.66 -6.58 9.98
C VAL A 140 -3.63 -6.69 11.16
N SER A 141 -4.46 -5.66 11.34
CA SER A 141 -5.52 -5.65 12.34
C SER A 141 -6.82 -6.15 11.72
N TYR A 142 -7.19 -7.38 11.99
CA TYR A 142 -8.41 -7.98 11.42
C TYR A 142 -9.70 -7.50 12.08
N THR A 143 -9.61 -6.75 13.18
CA THR A 143 -10.80 -6.23 13.86
C THR A 143 -11.57 -5.21 13.03
N HIS A 144 -10.91 -4.60 12.03
CA HIS A 144 -11.49 -3.57 11.17
C HIS A 144 -11.81 -4.05 9.76
N LEU A 145 -11.66 -5.35 9.50
CA LEU A 145 -11.97 -5.93 8.19
C LEU A 145 -13.41 -6.44 8.18
N THR A 146 -14.10 -6.22 7.06
CA THR A 146 -15.42 -6.78 6.82
C THR A 146 -15.25 -8.21 6.33
N LEU A 147 -15.58 -9.18 7.18
CA LEU A 147 -15.46 -10.60 6.87
C LEU A 147 -16.82 -11.26 6.77
N PRO A 148 -16.91 -12.46 6.14
CA PRO A 148 -18.14 -13.24 6.14
C PRO A 148 -18.64 -13.48 7.55
N THR A 149 -19.96 -13.69 7.70
CA THR A 149 -20.61 -13.81 9.00
C THR A 149 -20.17 -15.02 9.81
N ASN A 150 -19.58 -16.02 9.17
CA ASN A 150 -19.08 -17.22 9.84
C ASN A 150 -17.58 -17.18 10.10
N ARG A 151 -16.97 -16.04 10.05
CA ARG A 151 -15.52 -15.94 10.16
C ARG A 151 -14.97 -16.22 11.54
N GLU A 152 -15.79 -16.12 12.56
CA GLU A 152 -15.39 -16.37 13.95
C GLU A 152 -15.09 -17.82 14.25
N VAL A 153 -15.35 -18.67 13.33
CA VAL A 153 -14.98 -20.08 13.44
C VAL A 153 -13.48 -20.27 13.32
#